data_551f0daffb426c82e3f646064c4d7794
#
_entry.id   551f0daffb426c82e3f646064c4d7794
#
_cell.length_a   1.000
_cell.length_b   1.000
_cell.length_c   1.000
_cell.angle_alpha   90.00
_cell.angle_beta   90.00
_cell.angle_gamma   90.00
#
_symmetry.space_group_name_H-M   'P 1'
#
loop_
_entity.id
_entity.type
_entity.pdbx_description
1 polymer ?
#
loop_
_entity_poly.entity_id
_entity_poly.type
_entity_poly.pdbx_seq_one_letter_code
_entity_poly.pdbx_strand_id
1 'polypeptide(L)'
;MRTRSSELFCPAQLRIEDPPSSDALFNAFLSSLWVKEEAACSILYSAAIRHFLHWLDVHAIPVSTLGDQVVRRFEKHRCRCHGYSAQQAAYKTDQAARVRRFVRFLEDQGYIEVDDGIDDLPRHLTDYSDAIDSLQLAPGVAQGYRSEAEHIVAWLRIKRQSWADVDDAILDQYAAHGCRCPVWRKRGKLVASGAKRRRRGARHFVEFLRGRGVIPSVEPVSDDDPHMAAFLAWLKQHRGATDETIRRYRADIRRLMPMLGDPSQWDAAVLRRAFQQRSKETPGSASLLVTIMRSYIRFLVVQGVCRPALLHAIPSVQRYRLSTLPRHVNPATIEQIIGACPTDRPVEVRDKAIILLLARLGLRAGDIRDMHLDDIDWRSGHLTVKGKARRPDRLPLPQDVGDAILDYIATARPKTADPHLFVRAQAPFRSFRSSAEIAGIVARTHERGGIEGVPTGSHIFRHSLATNLLRAGAGLESVGTILRHSSPETTAIYAKVDLPMLMKIAQPWPGEPSC
;
A
#
# COMPACT_ATOMS: atom_id res chain seq x y z
N MET A 1 35.88 -13.33 -25.79
CA MET A 1 35.84 -14.75 -25.41
C MET A 1 36.52 -14.94 -24.07
N ARG A 2 35.77 -15.11 -23.03
CA ARG A 2 36.07 -15.80 -21.75
C ARG A 2 34.78 -15.77 -20.94
N THR A 3 33.99 -16.80 -21.11
CA THR A 3 32.82 -17.16 -20.31
C THR A 3 33.31 -17.56 -18.92
N ARG A 4 32.88 -16.82 -17.89
CA ARG A 4 32.96 -17.30 -16.50
C ARG A 4 31.57 -17.82 -16.11
N SER A 5 31.45 -19.13 -16.16
CA SER A 5 30.36 -19.87 -15.52
C SER A 5 30.41 -19.60 -14.01
N SER A 6 29.37 -18.98 -13.48
CA SER A 6 29.10 -18.93 -12.06
C SER A 6 28.38 -20.22 -11.66
N GLU A 7 29.13 -21.20 -11.23
CA GLU A 7 28.58 -22.36 -10.53
C GLU A 7 27.98 -21.86 -9.21
N LEU A 8 26.67 -21.84 -9.15
CA LEU A 8 25.89 -21.74 -7.92
C LEU A 8 26.10 -23.06 -7.17
N PHE A 9 26.87 -22.99 -6.10
CA PHE A 9 26.97 -24.06 -5.11
C PHE A 9 25.58 -24.25 -4.49
N CYS A 10 24.88 -25.26 -4.95
CA CYS A 10 23.76 -25.86 -4.25
C CYS A 10 24.36 -26.70 -3.12
N PRO A 11 24.07 -26.46 -1.83
CA PRO A 11 24.50 -27.36 -0.80
C PRO A 11 23.73 -28.67 -0.97
N ALA A 12 24.45 -29.70 -1.41
CA ALA A 12 23.94 -31.06 -1.42
C ALA A 12 23.43 -31.40 -0.01
N GLN A 13 22.27 -32.00 0.04
CA GLN A 13 21.69 -32.63 1.22
C GLN A 13 22.64 -33.77 1.66
N LEU A 14 23.60 -33.43 2.49
CA LEU A 14 24.33 -34.42 3.28
C LEU A 14 23.41 -34.80 4.45
N ARG A 15 22.75 -35.94 4.35
CA ARG A 15 22.26 -36.66 5.53
C ARG A 15 23.52 -37.01 6.32
N ILE A 16 23.71 -36.31 7.44
CA ILE A 16 24.81 -36.57 8.35
C ILE A 16 24.40 -37.81 9.15
N GLU A 17 24.98 -38.96 8.83
CA GLU A 17 24.74 -40.20 9.56
C GLU A 17 25.34 -40.18 10.98
N ASP A 18 26.34 -39.31 11.28
CA ASP A 18 26.83 -39.03 12.63
C ASP A 18 27.19 -37.54 12.80
N PRO A 19 26.80 -36.88 13.90
CA PRO A 19 27.18 -35.49 14.14
C PRO A 19 28.71 -35.39 14.27
N PRO A 20 29.34 -34.39 13.60
CA PRO A 20 30.78 -34.22 13.69
C PRO A 20 31.22 -34.00 15.14
N SER A 21 32.40 -34.47 15.50
CA SER A 21 32.92 -34.30 16.86
C SER A 21 33.01 -32.83 17.26
N SER A 22 32.91 -32.53 18.56
CA SER A 22 33.02 -31.17 19.11
C SER A 22 34.29 -30.45 18.63
N ASP A 23 35.41 -31.21 18.47
CA ASP A 23 36.68 -30.71 17.94
C ASP A 23 36.59 -30.35 16.44
N ALA A 24 35.88 -31.15 15.65
CA ALA A 24 35.70 -30.86 14.23
C ALA A 24 34.87 -29.56 14.03
N LEU A 25 33.80 -29.39 14.80
CA LEU A 25 32.99 -28.17 14.79
C LEU A 25 33.75 -26.93 15.25
N PHE A 26 34.60 -27.12 16.28
CA PHE A 26 35.45 -26.05 16.78
C PHE A 26 36.49 -25.62 15.73
N ASN A 27 37.15 -26.55 15.07
CA ASN A 27 38.13 -26.25 14.04
C ASN A 27 37.50 -25.61 12.81
N ALA A 28 36.31 -26.07 12.37
CA ALA A 28 35.55 -25.46 11.29
C ALA A 28 35.20 -24.01 11.60
N PHE A 29 34.78 -23.73 12.83
CA PHE A 29 34.48 -22.35 13.26
C PHE A 29 35.75 -21.47 13.25
N LEU A 30 36.85 -21.93 13.80
CA LEU A 30 38.12 -21.20 13.79
C LEU A 30 38.58 -20.90 12.36
N SER A 31 38.51 -21.89 11.46
CA SER A 31 38.81 -21.68 10.04
C SER A 31 37.94 -20.61 9.40
N SER A 32 36.66 -20.54 9.77
CA SER A 32 35.74 -19.50 9.29
C SER A 32 36.12 -18.08 9.74
N LEU A 33 36.80 -17.95 10.89
CA LEU A 33 37.32 -16.66 11.39
C LEU A 33 38.56 -16.21 10.62
N TRP A 34 39.44 -17.16 10.25
CA TRP A 34 40.68 -16.89 9.49
C TRP A 34 40.37 -16.32 8.09
N VAL A 35 39.36 -16.83 7.41
CA VAL A 35 38.93 -16.35 6.10
C VAL A 35 38.43 -14.88 6.14
N LYS A 36 38.10 -14.39 7.34
CA LYS A 36 37.56 -13.03 7.55
C LYS A 36 38.58 -12.02 8.11
N GLU A 37 39.90 -12.32 8.05
CA GLU A 37 40.98 -11.45 8.55
C GLU A 37 40.91 -11.10 10.05
N GLU A 38 40.26 -11.94 10.87
CA GLU A 38 40.13 -11.75 12.32
C GLU A 38 41.12 -12.63 13.14
N ALA A 39 42.31 -12.87 12.61
CA ALA A 39 43.31 -13.76 13.22
C ALA A 39 43.70 -13.39 14.67
N ALA A 40 43.75 -12.08 14.99
CA ALA A 40 44.10 -11.64 16.35
C ALA A 40 43.03 -12.00 17.41
N CYS A 41 41.82 -12.30 17.00
CA CYS A 41 40.72 -12.66 17.88
C CYS A 41 40.63 -14.18 18.14
N SER A 42 41.34 -15.02 17.37
CA SER A 42 41.18 -16.49 17.40
C SER A 42 41.48 -17.09 18.77
N ILE A 43 42.50 -16.59 19.49
CA ILE A 43 42.89 -17.07 20.82
C ILE A 43 41.75 -16.85 21.84
N LEU A 44 41.13 -15.69 21.80
CA LEU A 44 40.03 -15.33 22.71
C LEU A 44 38.76 -16.14 22.45
N TYR A 45 38.46 -16.42 21.17
CA TYR A 45 37.36 -17.31 20.78
C TYR A 45 37.68 -18.75 21.18
N SER A 46 38.91 -19.21 20.94
CA SER A 46 39.35 -20.55 21.29
C SER A 46 39.10 -20.88 22.76
N ALA A 47 39.55 -20.02 23.69
CA ALA A 47 39.35 -20.22 25.13
C ALA A 47 37.87 -20.28 25.52
N ALA A 48 37.06 -19.34 25.00
CA ALA A 48 35.62 -19.25 25.31
C ALA A 48 34.84 -20.47 24.82
N ILE A 49 35.10 -20.91 23.57
CA ILE A 49 34.39 -22.02 22.95
C ILE A 49 34.80 -23.36 23.55
N ARG A 50 36.10 -23.60 23.80
CA ARG A 50 36.55 -24.81 24.47
C ARG A 50 35.94 -24.95 25.86
N HIS A 51 35.85 -23.85 26.61
CA HIS A 51 35.16 -23.83 27.89
C HIS A 51 33.67 -24.19 27.76
N PHE A 52 33.00 -23.65 26.76
CA PHE A 52 31.59 -23.96 26.49
C PHE A 52 31.39 -25.42 26.10
N LEU A 53 32.18 -25.95 25.17
CA LEU A 53 32.12 -27.35 24.75
C LEU A 53 32.41 -28.30 25.92
N HIS A 54 33.44 -28.03 26.72
CA HIS A 54 33.73 -28.82 27.93
C HIS A 54 32.55 -28.75 28.94
N TRP A 55 31.92 -27.59 29.09
CA TRP A 55 30.74 -27.46 29.96
C TRP A 55 29.57 -28.27 29.42
N LEU A 56 29.35 -28.31 28.10
CA LEU A 56 28.32 -29.16 27.48
C LEU A 56 28.59 -30.65 27.77
N ASP A 57 29.81 -31.10 27.58
CA ASP A 57 30.24 -32.50 27.82
C ASP A 57 29.99 -32.89 29.29
N VAL A 58 30.41 -32.04 30.24
CA VAL A 58 30.19 -32.28 31.68
C VAL A 58 28.71 -32.39 32.06
N HIS A 59 27.84 -31.69 31.32
CA HIS A 59 26.42 -31.71 31.57
C HIS A 59 25.65 -32.65 30.64
N ALA A 60 26.37 -33.44 29.82
CA ALA A 60 25.77 -34.37 28.83
C ALA A 60 24.74 -33.70 27.92
N ILE A 61 25.01 -32.45 27.46
CA ILE A 61 24.14 -31.70 26.56
C ILE A 61 24.64 -31.89 25.14
N PRO A 62 23.86 -32.54 24.24
CA PRO A 62 24.25 -32.69 22.85
C PRO A 62 24.33 -31.35 22.11
N VAL A 63 25.31 -31.22 21.19
CA VAL A 63 25.43 -29.99 20.36
C VAL A 63 24.18 -29.74 19.51
N SER A 64 23.52 -30.79 19.06
CA SER A 64 22.29 -30.72 18.29
C SER A 64 21.10 -30.05 19.04
N THR A 65 21.14 -30.01 20.37
CA THR A 65 20.11 -29.42 21.23
C THR A 65 20.46 -28.01 21.68
N LEU A 66 21.49 -27.39 21.11
CA LEU A 66 21.92 -26.05 21.49
C LEU A 66 20.88 -25.02 21.10
N GLY A 67 20.43 -24.26 22.11
CA GLY A 67 19.52 -23.13 21.99
C GLY A 67 19.85 -22.06 23.03
N ASP A 68 19.06 -20.96 23.02
CA ASP A 68 19.29 -19.82 23.92
C ASP A 68 19.24 -20.20 25.40
N GLN A 69 18.38 -21.15 25.76
CA GLN A 69 18.27 -21.61 27.14
C GLN A 69 19.60 -22.25 27.62
N VAL A 70 20.25 -23.05 26.77
CA VAL A 70 21.52 -23.69 27.06
C VAL A 70 22.60 -22.63 27.20
N VAL A 71 22.68 -21.66 26.30
CA VAL A 71 23.62 -20.55 26.36
C VAL A 71 23.41 -19.70 27.61
N ARG A 72 22.18 -19.35 27.97
CA ARG A 72 21.85 -18.62 29.21
C ARG A 72 22.18 -19.43 30.46
N ARG A 73 22.01 -20.74 30.43
CA ARG A 73 22.40 -21.63 31.52
C ARG A 73 23.93 -21.64 31.69
N PHE A 74 24.67 -21.68 30.58
CA PHE A 74 26.13 -21.52 30.58
C PHE A 74 26.54 -20.13 31.12
N GLU A 75 25.90 -19.04 30.72
CA GLU A 75 26.22 -17.70 31.24
C GLU A 75 26.05 -17.56 32.75
N LYS A 76 25.07 -18.26 33.32
CA LYS A 76 24.74 -18.22 34.75
C LYS A 76 25.50 -19.26 35.59
N HIS A 77 26.23 -20.19 34.97
CA HIS A 77 26.92 -21.24 35.74
C HIS A 77 28.04 -20.66 36.61
N ARG A 78 28.18 -21.22 37.82
CA ARG A 78 29.32 -20.94 38.69
C ARG A 78 30.45 -21.89 38.25
N CYS A 79 31.44 -21.34 37.53
CA CYS A 79 32.49 -22.15 36.93
C CYS A 79 33.31 -22.90 37.99
N ARG A 80 33.27 -24.25 37.92
CA ARG A 80 34.13 -25.19 38.62
C ARG A 80 34.83 -26.14 37.63
N CYS A 81 34.89 -25.72 36.36
CA CYS A 81 35.43 -26.54 35.28
C CYS A 81 36.94 -26.68 35.43
N HIS A 82 37.47 -27.91 35.43
CA HIS A 82 38.91 -28.18 35.56
C HIS A 82 39.68 -27.48 34.43
N GLY A 83 40.74 -26.75 34.78
CA GLY A 83 41.57 -26.03 33.79
C GLY A 83 41.12 -24.59 33.48
N TYR A 84 40.00 -24.10 34.04
CA TYR A 84 39.53 -22.72 33.84
C TYR A 84 39.52 -21.98 35.18
N SER A 85 40.46 -21.04 35.38
CA SER A 85 40.60 -20.30 36.65
C SER A 85 39.56 -19.21 36.82
N ALA A 86 39.24 -18.90 38.10
CA ALA A 86 38.27 -17.85 38.49
C ALA A 86 38.67 -16.42 38.03
N GLN A 87 39.96 -16.19 37.70
CA GLN A 87 40.47 -14.92 37.17
C GLN A 87 39.91 -14.58 35.77
N GLN A 88 39.44 -15.57 35.02
CA GLN A 88 38.77 -15.35 33.73
C GLN A 88 37.30 -14.88 33.89
N ALA A 89 36.78 -14.81 35.10
CA ALA A 89 35.41 -14.36 35.38
C ALA A 89 35.15 -12.87 35.04
N ALA A 90 36.20 -12.05 34.95
CA ALA A 90 36.07 -10.63 34.54
C ALA A 90 35.62 -10.45 33.07
N TYR A 91 35.73 -11.51 32.24
CA TYR A 91 35.34 -11.49 30.82
C TYR A 91 33.99 -12.15 30.53
N LYS A 92 33.10 -12.30 31.54
CA LYS A 92 31.83 -13.02 31.39
C LYS A 92 30.94 -12.50 30.27
N THR A 93 30.81 -11.19 30.13
CA THR A 93 30.01 -10.58 29.07
C THR A 93 30.56 -10.84 27.68
N ASP A 94 31.88 -10.88 27.54
CA ASP A 94 32.58 -11.14 26.30
C ASP A 94 32.56 -12.63 25.92
N GLN A 95 32.65 -13.55 26.91
CA GLN A 95 32.55 -14.98 26.68
C GLN A 95 31.18 -15.36 26.10
N ALA A 96 30.12 -14.84 26.70
CA ALA A 96 28.76 -15.05 26.20
C ALA A 96 28.57 -14.61 24.75
N ALA A 97 29.11 -13.47 24.38
CA ALA A 97 29.05 -12.99 23.00
C ALA A 97 29.81 -13.89 22.02
N ARG A 98 30.96 -14.44 22.46
CA ARG A 98 31.74 -15.37 21.64
C ARG A 98 31.05 -16.71 21.47
N VAL A 99 30.48 -17.26 22.55
CA VAL A 99 29.71 -18.51 22.51
C VAL A 99 28.48 -18.36 21.63
N ARG A 100 27.74 -17.25 21.75
CA ARG A 100 26.61 -16.98 20.86
C ARG A 100 27.02 -16.87 19.38
N ARG A 101 28.23 -16.38 19.10
CA ARG A 101 28.74 -16.32 17.72
C ARG A 101 29.05 -17.72 17.19
N PHE A 102 29.60 -18.62 18.06
CA PHE A 102 29.83 -20.02 17.73
C PHE A 102 28.52 -20.77 17.49
N VAL A 103 27.53 -20.64 18.39
CA VAL A 103 26.21 -21.27 18.23
C VAL A 103 25.57 -20.81 16.93
N ARG A 104 25.64 -19.52 16.62
CA ARG A 104 25.13 -18.99 15.35
C ARG A 104 25.87 -19.55 14.13
N PHE A 105 27.15 -19.76 14.22
CA PHE A 105 27.91 -20.45 13.15
C PHE A 105 27.38 -21.87 12.94
N LEU A 106 27.11 -22.60 14.02
CA LEU A 106 26.55 -23.96 13.93
C LEU A 106 25.14 -23.95 13.31
N GLU A 107 24.31 -22.95 13.65
CA GLU A 107 22.99 -22.71 13.03
C GLU A 107 23.16 -22.42 11.51
N ASP A 108 24.05 -21.50 11.15
CA ASP A 108 24.31 -21.10 9.76
C ASP A 108 24.87 -22.24 8.89
N GLN A 109 25.54 -23.22 9.50
CA GLN A 109 26.09 -24.41 8.83
C GLN A 109 25.14 -25.62 8.86
N GLY A 110 23.95 -25.48 9.51
CA GLY A 110 22.96 -26.55 9.59
C GLY A 110 23.30 -27.67 10.59
N TYR A 111 24.26 -27.46 11.49
CA TYR A 111 24.59 -28.42 12.55
C TYR A 111 23.60 -28.39 13.73
N ILE A 112 22.78 -27.37 13.81
CA ILE A 112 21.76 -27.20 14.82
C ILE A 112 20.45 -26.82 14.09
N GLU A 113 19.39 -27.54 14.39
CA GLU A 113 18.06 -27.19 13.92
C GLU A 113 17.56 -25.95 14.67
N VAL A 114 17.20 -24.93 13.92
CA VAL A 114 16.56 -23.74 14.48
C VAL A 114 15.06 -23.92 14.32
N ASP A 115 14.36 -24.09 15.42
CA ASP A 115 12.91 -24.05 15.41
C ASP A 115 12.45 -22.59 15.17
N ASP A 116 12.22 -22.27 13.91
CA ASP A 116 11.70 -20.96 13.48
C ASP A 116 10.18 -20.88 13.62
N GLY A 117 9.53 -21.96 14.01
CA GLY A 117 8.07 -22.07 14.00
C GLY A 117 7.48 -22.06 12.57
N ILE A 118 8.32 -22.28 11.56
CA ILE A 118 7.90 -22.51 10.18
C ILE A 118 8.60 -23.75 9.64
N ASP A 119 7.81 -24.75 9.32
CA ASP A 119 8.29 -25.93 8.62
C ASP A 119 8.80 -25.56 7.22
N ASP A 120 9.99 -26.05 6.85
CA ASP A 120 10.56 -25.91 5.52
C ASP A 120 10.71 -24.44 5.02
N LEU A 121 11.19 -23.54 5.87
CA LEU A 121 11.43 -22.14 5.52
C LEU A 121 12.29 -21.94 4.25
N PRO A 122 13.33 -22.74 3.95
CA PRO A 122 14.07 -22.65 2.69
C PRO A 122 13.18 -22.82 1.46
N ARG A 123 12.24 -23.76 1.48
CA ARG A 123 11.27 -23.96 0.41
C ARG A 123 10.35 -22.74 0.25
N HIS A 124 9.86 -22.17 1.34
CA HIS A 124 9.02 -20.97 1.30
C HIS A 124 9.76 -19.75 0.74
N LEU A 125 11.08 -19.63 0.98
CA LEU A 125 11.90 -18.59 0.33
C LEU A 125 12.04 -18.83 -1.17
N THR A 126 12.18 -20.08 -1.61
CA THR A 126 12.22 -20.46 -3.03
C THR A 126 10.87 -20.16 -3.70
N ASP A 127 9.78 -20.62 -3.11
CA ASP A 127 8.42 -20.36 -3.59
C ASP A 127 8.12 -18.84 -3.68
N TYR A 128 8.62 -18.08 -2.72
CA TYR A 128 8.51 -16.63 -2.75
C TYR A 128 9.33 -16.01 -3.87
N SER A 129 10.53 -16.53 -4.14
CA SER A 129 11.35 -16.09 -5.27
C SER A 129 10.61 -16.30 -6.60
N ASP A 130 10.00 -17.46 -6.80
CA ASP A 130 9.22 -17.78 -8.00
C ASP A 130 7.99 -16.88 -8.11
N ALA A 131 7.31 -16.61 -6.99
CA ALA A 131 6.21 -15.65 -6.96
C ALA A 131 6.65 -14.23 -7.32
N ILE A 132 7.83 -13.79 -6.89
CA ILE A 132 8.41 -12.49 -7.28
C ILE A 132 8.74 -12.47 -8.78
N ASP A 133 9.25 -13.54 -9.35
CA ASP A 133 9.56 -13.63 -10.78
C ASP A 133 8.30 -13.54 -11.65
N SER A 134 7.21 -14.18 -11.20
CA SER A 134 5.91 -14.09 -11.89
C SER A 134 5.35 -12.67 -11.97
N LEU A 135 5.78 -11.75 -11.11
CA LEU A 135 5.35 -10.35 -11.09
C LEU A 135 6.05 -9.49 -12.15
N GLN A 136 7.00 -10.02 -12.91
CA GLN A 136 7.74 -9.32 -13.96
C GLN A 136 8.35 -7.98 -13.49
N LEU A 137 8.86 -7.94 -12.25
CA LEU A 137 9.48 -6.75 -11.67
C LEU A 137 10.81 -6.43 -12.36
N ALA A 138 11.21 -5.16 -12.36
CA ALA A 138 12.57 -4.80 -12.76
C ALA A 138 13.57 -5.58 -11.89
N PRO A 139 14.68 -6.11 -12.47
CA PRO A 139 15.60 -7.03 -11.78
C PRO A 139 16.08 -6.54 -10.42
N GLY A 140 16.43 -5.25 -10.29
CA GLY A 140 16.86 -4.64 -9.03
C GLY A 140 15.74 -4.55 -7.97
N VAL A 141 14.48 -4.47 -8.39
CA VAL A 141 13.32 -4.46 -7.50
C VAL A 141 13.03 -5.88 -7.02
N ALA A 142 13.03 -6.87 -7.92
CA ALA A 142 12.87 -8.28 -7.60
C ALA A 142 13.93 -8.73 -6.60
N GLN A 143 15.21 -8.44 -6.89
CA GLN A 143 16.32 -8.72 -5.98
C GLN A 143 16.16 -8.02 -4.63
N GLY A 144 15.59 -6.81 -4.62
CA GLY A 144 15.27 -6.11 -3.37
C GLY A 144 14.28 -6.86 -2.49
N TYR A 145 13.22 -7.40 -3.05
CA TYR A 145 12.22 -8.18 -2.30
C TYR A 145 12.81 -9.48 -1.74
N ARG A 146 13.58 -10.22 -2.54
CA ARG A 146 14.26 -11.44 -2.09
C ARG A 146 15.21 -11.16 -0.94
N SER A 147 16.06 -10.15 -1.11
CA SER A 147 17.02 -9.77 -0.07
C SER A 147 16.33 -9.34 1.24
N GLU A 148 15.18 -8.65 1.17
CA GLU A 148 14.46 -8.26 2.39
C GLU A 148 13.74 -9.46 3.04
N ALA A 149 13.32 -10.47 2.26
CA ALA A 149 12.80 -11.72 2.81
C ALA A 149 13.87 -12.47 3.60
N GLU A 150 15.05 -12.68 3.02
CA GLU A 150 16.20 -13.28 3.72
C GLU A 150 16.60 -12.47 4.97
N HIS A 151 16.54 -11.14 4.87
CA HIS A 151 16.93 -10.24 5.94
C HIS A 151 15.97 -10.28 7.14
N ILE A 152 14.65 -10.29 6.92
CA ILE A 152 13.70 -10.41 8.03
C ILE A 152 13.81 -11.78 8.70
N VAL A 153 14.04 -12.85 7.93
CA VAL A 153 14.31 -14.20 8.47
C VAL A 153 15.49 -14.15 9.43
N ALA A 154 16.63 -13.62 8.97
CA ALA A 154 17.82 -13.51 9.80
C ALA A 154 17.61 -12.62 11.04
N TRP A 155 16.85 -11.55 10.90
CA TRP A 155 16.57 -10.62 12.00
C TRP A 155 15.66 -11.24 13.05
N LEU A 156 14.58 -11.93 12.66
CA LEU A 156 13.66 -12.62 13.58
C LEU A 156 14.42 -13.71 14.36
N ARG A 157 15.27 -14.49 13.68
CA ARG A 157 16.17 -15.47 14.33
C ARG A 157 17.07 -14.84 15.38
N ILE A 158 17.73 -13.71 15.04
CA ILE A 158 18.59 -12.98 15.97
C ILE A 158 17.78 -12.46 17.17
N LYS A 159 16.56 -12.00 16.93
CA LYS A 159 15.67 -11.49 17.98
C LYS A 159 14.93 -12.58 18.72
N ARG A 160 14.97 -13.83 18.21
CA ARG A 160 14.19 -14.97 18.74
C ARG A 160 12.71 -14.67 18.83
N GLN A 161 12.22 -14.02 17.78
CA GLN A 161 10.84 -13.65 17.64
C GLN A 161 10.11 -14.73 16.83
N SER A 162 8.99 -15.21 17.34
CA SER A 162 8.14 -16.14 16.60
C SER A 162 7.50 -15.49 15.38
N TRP A 163 7.36 -16.24 14.31
CA TRP A 163 6.62 -15.81 13.13
C TRP A 163 5.12 -15.60 13.42
N ALA A 164 4.57 -16.35 14.38
CA ALA A 164 3.17 -16.21 14.78
C ALA A 164 2.85 -14.82 15.35
N ASP A 165 3.85 -14.18 15.96
CA ASP A 165 3.71 -12.87 16.61
C ASP A 165 4.00 -11.69 15.69
N VAL A 166 4.40 -11.94 14.41
CA VAL A 166 4.77 -10.86 13.50
C VAL A 166 3.57 -10.00 13.14
N ASP A 167 3.52 -8.82 13.74
CA ASP A 167 2.54 -7.76 13.51
C ASP A 167 3.18 -6.51 12.87
N ASP A 168 2.42 -5.42 12.76
CA ASP A 168 2.91 -4.15 12.25
C ASP A 168 3.95 -3.49 13.17
N ALA A 169 3.88 -3.70 14.49
CA ALA A 169 4.83 -3.15 15.44
C ALA A 169 6.21 -3.84 15.30
N ILE A 170 6.22 -5.15 15.12
CA ILE A 170 7.44 -5.93 14.85
C ILE A 170 8.05 -5.53 13.50
N LEU A 171 7.22 -5.33 12.47
CA LEU A 171 7.68 -4.83 11.17
C LEU A 171 8.27 -3.42 11.25
N ASP A 172 7.76 -2.56 12.12
CA ASP A 172 8.31 -1.22 12.37
C ASP A 172 9.63 -1.29 13.13
N GLN A 173 9.75 -2.17 14.14
CA GLN A 173 11.03 -2.45 14.82
C GLN A 173 12.08 -3.00 13.85
N TYR A 174 11.68 -3.95 13.00
CA TYR A 174 12.55 -4.45 11.93
C TYR A 174 12.99 -3.33 10.99
N ALA A 175 12.07 -2.46 10.56
CA ALA A 175 12.40 -1.37 9.65
C ALA A 175 13.38 -0.36 10.27
N ALA A 176 13.25 -0.09 11.56
CA ALA A 176 14.03 0.92 12.29
C ALA A 176 15.38 0.40 12.82
N HIS A 177 15.62 -0.94 12.83
CA HIS A 177 16.82 -1.47 13.47
C HIS A 177 18.13 -1.01 12.81
N GLY A 178 19.13 -0.70 13.63
CA GLY A 178 20.52 -0.50 13.18
C GLY A 178 21.13 -1.83 12.75
N CYS A 179 21.21 -2.07 11.44
CA CYS A 179 21.53 -3.39 10.91
C CYS A 179 22.97 -3.81 11.20
N ARG A 180 23.11 -4.88 11.97
CA ARG A 180 24.36 -5.64 12.18
C ARG A 180 24.22 -7.10 11.72
N CYS A 181 23.20 -7.40 10.93
CA CYS A 181 22.90 -8.75 10.47
C CYS A 181 24.02 -9.27 9.55
N PRO A 182 24.45 -10.54 9.68
CA PRO A 182 25.62 -11.08 8.97
C PRO A 182 25.53 -10.97 7.45
N VAL A 183 24.36 -11.17 6.89
CA VAL A 183 24.10 -11.13 5.44
C VAL A 183 24.29 -9.73 4.84
N TRP A 184 24.20 -8.66 5.66
CA TRP A 184 24.17 -7.27 5.20
C TRP A 184 25.46 -6.46 5.45
N ARG A 185 26.42 -7.00 6.18
CA ARG A 185 27.72 -6.33 6.42
C ARG A 185 28.50 -5.96 5.15
N LYS A 186 28.24 -6.64 4.04
CA LYS A 186 28.94 -6.43 2.75
C LYS A 186 28.42 -5.26 1.91
N ARG A 187 27.30 -4.61 2.27
CA ARG A 187 26.63 -3.60 1.43
C ARG A 187 26.64 -2.19 2.03
N GLY A 188 27.78 -1.65 2.47
CA GLY A 188 28.00 -0.20 2.68
C GLY A 188 26.82 0.62 3.24
N LYS A 189 27.09 1.78 3.76
CA LYS A 189 26.22 2.75 4.46
C LYS A 189 24.71 2.63 4.17
N LEU A 190 23.92 2.26 5.18
CA LEU A 190 22.46 2.31 5.19
C LEU A 190 21.98 3.77 5.14
N VAL A 191 21.46 4.19 4.01
CA VAL A 191 20.79 5.49 3.86
C VAL A 191 19.44 5.46 4.61
N ALA A 192 19.05 6.56 5.23
CA ALA A 192 17.79 6.70 5.97
C ALA A 192 16.53 6.34 5.15
N SER A 193 16.59 6.40 3.82
CA SER A 193 15.55 5.91 2.91
C SER A 193 15.30 4.40 2.97
N GLY A 194 16.18 3.64 3.63
CA GLY A 194 16.09 2.19 3.74
C GLY A 194 14.93 1.67 4.59
N ALA A 195 14.48 2.40 5.63
CA ALA A 195 13.46 1.92 6.56
C ALA A 195 12.11 1.62 5.86
N LYS A 196 11.61 2.54 5.05
CA LYS A 196 10.37 2.33 4.27
C LYS A 196 10.48 1.16 3.30
N ARG A 197 11.64 0.99 2.68
CA ARG A 197 11.91 -0.12 1.76
C ARG A 197 11.95 -1.45 2.51
N ARG A 198 12.68 -1.51 3.64
CA ARG A 198 12.75 -2.70 4.50
C ARG A 198 11.36 -3.14 4.96
N ARG A 199 10.58 -2.21 5.54
CA ARG A 199 9.21 -2.48 5.99
C ARG A 199 8.33 -3.04 4.87
N ARG A 200 8.39 -2.42 3.69
CA ARG A 200 7.60 -2.87 2.53
C ARG A 200 8.02 -4.26 2.05
N GLY A 201 9.32 -4.53 1.96
CA GLY A 201 9.83 -5.83 1.52
C GLY A 201 9.49 -6.94 2.50
N ALA A 202 9.73 -6.71 3.78
CA ALA A 202 9.39 -7.66 4.84
C ALA A 202 7.89 -7.92 4.93
N ARG A 203 7.05 -6.87 4.88
CA ARG A 203 5.59 -7.01 4.85
C ARG A 203 5.13 -7.86 3.67
N HIS A 204 5.70 -7.68 2.50
CA HIS A 204 5.32 -8.44 1.32
C HIS A 204 5.59 -9.94 1.49
N PHE A 205 6.73 -10.31 2.10
CA PHE A 205 7.05 -11.70 2.41
C PHE A 205 6.11 -12.27 3.48
N VAL A 206 5.86 -11.53 4.55
CA VAL A 206 4.92 -11.94 5.62
C VAL A 206 3.51 -12.15 5.05
N GLU A 207 3.02 -11.24 4.20
CA GLU A 207 1.73 -11.38 3.53
C GLU A 207 1.68 -12.61 2.60
N PHE A 208 2.79 -12.93 1.94
CA PHE A 208 2.91 -14.13 1.13
C PHE A 208 2.78 -15.40 2.00
N LEU A 209 3.48 -15.47 3.13
CA LEU A 209 3.39 -16.61 4.06
C LEU A 209 1.98 -16.76 4.64
N ARG A 210 1.32 -15.65 4.99
CA ARG A 210 -0.08 -15.63 5.45
C ARG A 210 -1.04 -16.12 4.38
N GLY A 211 -0.86 -15.67 3.16
CA GLY A 211 -1.68 -16.07 2.02
C GLY A 211 -1.60 -17.55 1.68
N ARG A 212 -0.52 -18.21 2.11
CA ARG A 212 -0.32 -19.66 1.99
C ARG A 212 -0.72 -20.45 3.26
N GLY A 213 -1.14 -19.77 4.31
CA GLY A 213 -1.48 -20.40 5.58
C GLY A 213 -0.28 -20.94 6.37
N VAL A 214 0.96 -20.54 6.00
CA VAL A 214 2.20 -20.95 6.68
C VAL A 214 2.31 -20.31 8.07
N ILE A 215 1.87 -19.07 8.18
CA ILE A 215 1.76 -18.34 9.45
C ILE A 215 0.33 -17.85 9.64
N PRO A 216 -0.11 -17.66 10.90
CA PRO A 216 -1.46 -17.18 11.18
C PRO A 216 -1.75 -15.88 10.44
N SER A 217 -2.91 -15.81 9.78
CA SER A 217 -3.45 -14.52 9.35
C SER A 217 -3.78 -13.73 10.61
N VAL A 218 -3.02 -12.69 10.87
CA VAL A 218 -3.47 -11.69 11.83
C VAL A 218 -4.68 -11.02 11.17
N GLU A 219 -5.87 -11.38 11.65
CA GLU A 219 -7.01 -10.52 11.38
C GLU A 219 -6.57 -9.11 11.77
N PRO A 220 -6.69 -8.11 10.88
CA PRO A 220 -6.36 -6.76 11.29
C PRO A 220 -7.20 -6.48 12.52
N VAL A 221 -6.57 -6.45 13.69
CA VAL A 221 -7.20 -5.92 14.90
C VAL A 221 -7.63 -4.54 14.45
N SER A 222 -8.91 -4.41 14.21
CA SER A 222 -9.48 -3.13 13.82
C SER A 222 -9.21 -2.24 15.04
N ASP A 223 -8.24 -1.32 14.92
CA ASP A 223 -8.06 -0.22 15.88
C ASP A 223 -9.31 0.67 15.95
N ASP A 224 -10.37 0.25 15.29
CA ASP A 224 -11.65 0.92 15.31
C ASP A 224 -12.33 0.63 16.66
N ASP A 225 -12.83 1.67 17.25
CA ASP A 225 -13.82 1.57 18.31
C ASP A 225 -14.89 0.54 17.92
N PRO A 226 -15.32 -0.36 18.82
CA PRO A 226 -16.30 -1.41 18.50
C PRO A 226 -17.60 -0.88 17.86
N HIS A 227 -18.05 0.29 18.27
CA HIS A 227 -19.24 0.93 17.70
C HIS A 227 -18.99 1.40 16.27
N MET A 228 -17.77 1.90 15.98
CA MET A 228 -17.40 2.28 14.63
C MET A 228 -17.27 1.06 13.72
N ALA A 229 -16.66 -0.02 14.19
CA ALA A 229 -16.55 -1.26 13.43
C ALA A 229 -17.94 -1.83 13.08
N ALA A 230 -18.86 -1.89 14.05
CA ALA A 230 -20.23 -2.31 13.85
C ALA A 230 -20.99 -1.41 12.86
N PHE A 231 -20.80 -0.09 12.94
CA PHE A 231 -21.40 0.86 12.01
C PHE A 231 -20.92 0.66 10.58
N LEU A 232 -19.61 0.47 10.37
CA LEU A 232 -19.05 0.27 9.05
C LEU A 232 -19.51 -1.07 8.43
N ALA A 233 -19.62 -2.12 9.24
CA ALA A 233 -20.20 -3.39 8.83
C ALA A 233 -21.67 -3.23 8.43
N TRP A 234 -22.45 -2.51 9.23
CA TRP A 234 -23.86 -2.19 8.94
C TRP A 234 -24.01 -1.40 7.62
N LEU A 235 -23.15 -0.40 7.38
CA LEU A 235 -23.18 0.35 6.12
C LEU A 235 -22.92 -0.55 4.91
N LYS A 236 -21.99 -1.49 5.02
CA LYS A 236 -21.68 -2.44 3.94
C LYS A 236 -22.85 -3.38 3.68
N GLN A 237 -23.41 -3.93 4.73
CA GLN A 237 -24.41 -4.99 4.68
C GLN A 237 -25.81 -4.47 4.30
N HIS A 238 -26.24 -3.33 4.89
CA HIS A 238 -27.61 -2.82 4.75
C HIS A 238 -27.75 -1.64 3.80
N ARG A 239 -26.64 -0.91 3.53
CA ARG A 239 -26.65 0.23 2.62
C ARG A 239 -25.91 -0.03 1.32
N GLY A 240 -25.29 -1.18 1.16
CA GLY A 240 -24.51 -1.51 -0.02
C GLY A 240 -23.36 -0.52 -0.27
N ALA A 241 -22.79 0.05 0.81
CA ALA A 241 -21.72 1.02 0.70
C ALA A 241 -20.48 0.38 0.09
N THR A 242 -19.87 1.08 -0.88
CA THR A 242 -18.62 0.62 -1.50
C THR A 242 -17.45 0.69 -0.53
N ASP A 243 -16.42 -0.14 -0.75
CA ASP A 243 -15.22 -0.13 0.09
C ASP A 243 -14.55 1.26 0.13
N GLU A 244 -14.65 2.06 -0.93
CA GLU A 244 -14.18 3.46 -0.95
C GLU A 244 -14.99 4.33 0.02
N THR A 245 -16.31 4.17 0.03
CA THR A 245 -17.20 4.86 0.97
C THR A 245 -16.87 4.47 2.40
N ILE A 246 -16.70 3.17 2.68
CA ILE A 246 -16.32 2.64 4.00
C ILE A 246 -14.98 3.22 4.44
N ARG A 247 -13.96 3.20 3.58
CA ARG A 247 -12.63 3.79 3.88
C ARG A 247 -12.73 5.27 4.22
N ARG A 248 -13.56 6.02 3.49
CA ARG A 248 -13.78 7.44 3.73
C ARG A 248 -14.47 7.68 5.07
N TYR A 249 -15.56 6.97 5.36
CA TYR A 249 -16.30 7.08 6.61
C TYR A 249 -15.38 6.75 7.79
N ARG A 250 -14.65 5.64 7.73
CA ARG A 250 -13.67 5.25 8.74
C ARG A 250 -12.64 6.35 9.00
N ALA A 251 -12.05 6.91 7.96
CA ALA A 251 -11.03 7.94 8.09
C ALA A 251 -11.55 9.21 8.74
N ASP A 252 -12.76 9.66 8.38
CA ASP A 252 -13.33 10.88 8.92
C ASP A 252 -13.82 10.71 10.37
N ILE A 253 -14.40 9.55 10.73
CA ILE A 253 -14.78 9.22 12.11
C ILE A 253 -13.53 9.09 12.99
N ARG A 254 -12.52 8.33 12.58
CA ARG A 254 -11.25 8.19 13.35
C ARG A 254 -10.59 9.52 13.69
N ARG A 255 -10.67 10.48 12.77
CA ARG A 255 -10.10 11.82 13.03
C ARG A 255 -10.87 12.63 14.06
N LEU A 256 -12.15 12.34 14.26
CA LEU A 256 -12.98 13.01 15.25
C LEU A 256 -12.95 12.32 16.62
N MET A 257 -12.77 11.00 16.68
CA MET A 257 -12.79 10.23 17.93
C MET A 257 -11.90 10.78 19.04
N PRO A 258 -10.65 11.24 18.78
CA PRO A 258 -9.81 11.82 19.85
C PRO A 258 -10.40 13.08 20.50
N MET A 259 -11.27 13.80 19.79
CA MET A 259 -11.94 15.00 20.31
C MET A 259 -13.28 14.68 20.96
N LEU A 260 -13.89 13.57 20.58
CA LEU A 260 -15.23 13.19 21.01
C LEU A 260 -15.22 12.25 22.22
N GLY A 261 -14.20 11.38 22.34
CA GLY A 261 -14.13 10.37 23.39
C GLY A 261 -15.24 9.31 23.27
N ASP A 262 -15.63 8.72 24.39
CA ASP A 262 -16.64 7.67 24.46
C ASP A 262 -18.01 8.17 23.97
N PRO A 263 -18.64 7.47 23.01
CA PRO A 263 -19.95 7.83 22.47
C PRO A 263 -21.08 7.95 23.51
N SER A 264 -21.03 7.18 24.59
CA SER A 264 -22.02 7.23 25.67
C SER A 264 -22.02 8.56 26.44
N GLN A 265 -20.90 9.28 26.42
CA GLN A 265 -20.67 10.54 27.11
C GLN A 265 -20.83 11.78 26.20
N TRP A 266 -21.21 11.60 24.95
CA TRP A 266 -21.34 12.73 24.04
C TRP A 266 -22.47 13.67 24.44
N ASP A 267 -22.16 14.95 24.38
CA ASP A 267 -23.14 16.03 24.51
C ASP A 267 -23.11 16.97 23.29
N ALA A 268 -24.06 17.90 23.25
CA ALA A 268 -24.18 18.84 22.15
C ALA A 268 -22.98 19.80 22.04
N ALA A 269 -22.32 20.13 23.16
CA ALA A 269 -21.21 21.06 23.19
C ALA A 269 -19.94 20.39 22.64
N VAL A 270 -19.68 19.14 23.05
CA VAL A 270 -18.56 18.34 22.53
C VAL A 270 -18.69 18.16 21.01
N LEU A 271 -19.85 17.75 20.52
CA LEU A 271 -20.10 17.60 19.07
C LEU A 271 -19.85 18.89 18.31
N ARG A 272 -20.42 20.01 18.77
CA ARG A 272 -20.25 21.32 18.09
C ARG A 272 -18.80 21.74 18.04
N ARG A 273 -18.04 21.62 19.15
CA ARG A 273 -16.61 21.96 19.19
C ARG A 273 -15.81 21.12 18.18
N ALA A 274 -15.99 19.81 18.17
CA ALA A 274 -15.31 18.91 17.25
C ALA A 274 -15.62 19.25 15.77
N PHE A 275 -16.89 19.55 15.47
CA PHE A 275 -17.29 19.97 14.14
C PHE A 275 -16.69 21.32 13.73
N GLN A 276 -16.73 22.33 14.61
CA GLN A 276 -16.18 23.65 14.33
C GLN A 276 -14.67 23.56 14.05
N GLN A 277 -13.94 22.84 14.87
CA GLN A 277 -12.51 22.65 14.67
C GLN A 277 -12.23 21.98 13.34
N ARG A 278 -12.90 20.86 13.06
CA ARG A 278 -12.69 20.08 11.84
C ARG A 278 -13.11 20.82 10.58
N SER A 279 -14.19 21.59 10.63
CA SER A 279 -14.67 22.41 9.51
C SER A 279 -13.68 23.53 9.16
N LYS A 280 -12.98 24.10 10.14
CA LYS A 280 -11.90 25.08 9.90
C LYS A 280 -10.71 24.46 9.17
N GLU A 281 -10.34 23.23 9.56
CA GLU A 281 -9.23 22.51 8.92
C GLU A 281 -9.53 22.08 7.48
N THR A 282 -10.77 21.71 7.19
CA THR A 282 -11.19 21.21 5.87
C THR A 282 -12.55 21.77 5.42
N PRO A 283 -12.63 23.06 5.06
CA PRO A 283 -13.90 23.71 4.72
C PRO A 283 -14.66 23.04 3.57
N GLY A 284 -13.95 22.57 2.55
CA GLY A 284 -14.54 21.88 1.39
C GLY A 284 -15.21 20.54 1.70
N SER A 285 -14.88 19.92 2.83
CA SER A 285 -15.42 18.60 3.26
C SER A 285 -16.48 18.72 4.36
N ALA A 286 -16.76 19.90 4.89
CA ALA A 286 -17.63 20.09 6.05
C ALA A 286 -19.03 19.47 5.86
N SER A 287 -19.66 19.63 4.71
CA SER A 287 -20.99 19.06 4.45
C SER A 287 -20.99 17.52 4.37
N LEU A 288 -19.90 16.92 3.88
CA LEU A 288 -19.73 15.48 3.88
C LEU A 288 -19.53 14.96 5.29
N LEU A 289 -18.72 15.65 6.09
CA LEU A 289 -18.52 15.33 7.50
C LEU A 289 -19.83 15.32 8.28
N VAL A 290 -20.70 16.33 8.06
CA VAL A 290 -22.06 16.36 8.63
C VAL A 290 -22.86 15.11 8.23
N THR A 291 -22.81 14.72 6.96
CA THR A 291 -23.52 13.52 6.47
C THR A 291 -23.03 12.25 7.14
N ILE A 292 -21.69 12.10 7.24
CA ILE A 292 -21.05 10.96 7.89
C ILE A 292 -21.45 10.86 9.35
N MET A 293 -21.31 11.95 10.10
CA MET A 293 -21.59 11.96 11.53
C MET A 293 -23.07 11.81 11.85
N ARG A 294 -23.95 12.43 11.06
CA ARG A 294 -25.39 12.18 11.22
C ARG A 294 -25.75 10.71 11.00
N SER A 295 -25.12 10.06 10.01
CA SER A 295 -25.32 8.64 9.77
C SER A 295 -24.80 7.79 10.94
N TYR A 296 -23.63 8.12 11.48
CA TYR A 296 -23.03 7.41 12.61
C TYR A 296 -23.84 7.60 13.90
N ILE A 297 -24.21 8.83 14.23
CA ILE A 297 -25.03 9.11 15.42
C ILE A 297 -26.41 8.44 15.32
N ARG A 298 -27.06 8.43 14.15
CA ARG A 298 -28.31 7.66 13.97
C ARG A 298 -28.14 6.20 14.28
N PHE A 299 -27.04 5.60 13.83
CA PHE A 299 -26.72 4.22 14.14
C PHE A 299 -26.55 4.02 15.65
N LEU A 300 -25.78 4.89 16.32
CA LEU A 300 -25.55 4.82 17.78
C LEU A 300 -26.84 5.04 18.58
N VAL A 301 -27.74 5.90 18.12
CA VAL A 301 -29.05 6.11 18.73
C VAL A 301 -29.90 4.84 18.63
N VAL A 302 -29.92 4.18 17.46
CA VAL A 302 -30.64 2.91 17.28
C VAL A 302 -30.07 1.80 18.15
N GLN A 303 -28.76 1.82 18.40
CA GLN A 303 -28.09 0.89 19.33
C GLN A 303 -28.28 1.26 20.82
N GLY A 304 -28.96 2.34 21.13
CA GLY A 304 -29.16 2.80 22.52
C GLY A 304 -27.93 3.44 23.17
N VAL A 305 -26.85 3.68 22.42
CA VAL A 305 -25.60 4.25 22.93
C VAL A 305 -25.70 5.77 23.09
N CYS A 306 -26.35 6.45 22.16
CA CYS A 306 -26.48 7.91 22.15
C CYS A 306 -27.93 8.35 22.34
N ARG A 307 -28.12 9.56 22.93
CA ARG A 307 -29.44 10.17 23.06
C ARG A 307 -29.94 10.72 21.71
N PRO A 308 -31.21 10.56 21.34
CA PRO A 308 -31.78 11.08 20.08
C PRO A 308 -31.57 12.59 19.86
N ALA A 309 -31.56 13.37 20.94
CA ALA A 309 -31.35 14.82 20.90
C ALA A 309 -30.02 15.24 20.26
N LEU A 310 -28.99 14.35 20.26
CA LEU A 310 -27.70 14.63 19.65
C LEU A 310 -27.75 14.80 18.14
N LEU A 311 -28.76 14.26 17.46
CA LEU A 311 -28.96 14.47 16.03
C LEU A 311 -29.20 15.95 15.67
N HIS A 312 -29.77 16.71 16.58
CA HIS A 312 -30.00 18.15 16.44
C HIS A 312 -28.78 19.00 16.81
N ALA A 313 -27.81 18.42 17.49
CA ALA A 313 -26.58 19.12 17.89
C ALA A 313 -25.61 19.32 16.70
N ILE A 314 -25.75 18.52 15.64
CA ILE A 314 -24.90 18.63 14.45
C ILE A 314 -25.32 19.82 13.61
N PRO A 315 -24.43 20.82 13.40
CA PRO A 315 -24.77 22.00 12.63
C PRO A 315 -25.12 21.64 11.20
N SER A 316 -26.10 22.36 10.62
CA SER A 316 -26.35 22.29 9.19
C SER A 316 -25.35 23.19 8.48
N VAL A 317 -24.59 22.62 7.54
CA VAL A 317 -23.76 23.42 6.63
C VAL A 317 -24.66 23.81 5.45
N GLN A 318 -25.06 25.08 5.39
CA GLN A 318 -25.79 25.59 4.23
C GLN A 318 -24.87 25.52 3.01
N ARG A 319 -25.32 24.81 2.03
CA ARG A 319 -24.69 24.73 0.71
C ARG A 319 -25.68 25.26 -0.30
N TYR A 320 -25.48 26.48 -0.72
CA TYR A 320 -26.21 26.98 -1.88
C TYR A 320 -25.69 26.26 -3.11
N ARG A 321 -26.38 25.19 -3.49
CA ARG A 321 -26.00 24.28 -4.59
C ARG A 321 -25.70 25.01 -5.90
N LEU A 322 -26.27 26.18 -6.05
CA LEU A 322 -26.17 27.02 -7.23
C LEU A 322 -25.34 28.30 -7.02
N SER A 323 -24.58 28.46 -5.94
CA SER A 323 -23.82 29.68 -5.66
C SER A 323 -22.59 29.89 -6.54
N THR A 324 -22.06 28.82 -7.11
CA THR A 324 -20.85 28.88 -7.93
C THR A 324 -21.13 28.47 -9.37
N LEU A 325 -20.43 29.08 -10.32
CA LEU A 325 -20.45 28.63 -11.71
C LEU A 325 -19.63 27.36 -11.86
N PRO A 326 -20.04 26.44 -12.75
CA PRO A 326 -19.20 25.29 -13.09
C PRO A 326 -17.85 25.74 -13.63
N ARG A 327 -16.77 25.29 -13.01
CA ARG A 327 -15.44 25.55 -13.57
C ARG A 327 -15.30 24.78 -14.88
N HIS A 328 -14.92 25.47 -15.94
CA HIS A 328 -14.70 24.87 -17.25
C HIS A 328 -13.52 25.57 -17.93
N VAL A 329 -12.99 24.94 -18.95
CA VAL A 329 -11.99 25.52 -19.84
C VAL A 329 -12.53 25.49 -21.28
N ASN A 330 -12.01 26.39 -22.10
CA ASN A 330 -12.38 26.47 -23.50
C ASN A 330 -11.85 25.28 -24.32
N PRO A 331 -12.41 25.02 -25.53
CA PRO A 331 -11.96 23.93 -26.38
C PRO A 331 -10.46 23.96 -26.70
N ALA A 332 -9.91 25.15 -26.95
CA ALA A 332 -8.48 25.31 -27.28
C ALA A 332 -7.58 24.85 -26.13
N THR A 333 -7.94 25.15 -24.88
CA THR A 333 -7.21 24.65 -23.71
C THR A 333 -7.31 23.13 -23.58
N ILE A 334 -8.47 22.52 -23.91
CA ILE A 334 -8.59 21.05 -23.92
C ILE A 334 -7.65 20.44 -24.95
N GLU A 335 -7.57 21.01 -26.17
CA GLU A 335 -6.63 20.54 -27.20
C GLU A 335 -5.17 20.75 -26.79
N GLN A 336 -4.86 21.84 -26.10
CA GLN A 336 -3.53 22.06 -25.53
C GLN A 336 -3.16 21.00 -24.50
N ILE A 337 -4.11 20.60 -23.60
CA ILE A 337 -3.90 19.52 -22.64
C ILE A 337 -3.66 18.21 -23.35
N ILE A 338 -4.42 17.89 -24.39
CA ILE A 338 -4.25 16.67 -25.20
C ILE A 338 -2.88 16.68 -25.89
N GLY A 339 -2.52 17.81 -26.49
CA GLY A 339 -1.23 18.02 -27.17
C GLY A 339 -0.02 17.93 -26.23
N ALA A 340 -0.20 18.22 -24.94
CA ALA A 340 0.83 18.09 -23.92
C ALA A 340 1.09 16.64 -23.46
N CYS A 341 0.38 15.65 -24.03
CA CYS A 341 0.60 14.24 -23.76
C CYS A 341 1.65 13.66 -24.73
N PRO A 342 2.91 13.44 -24.31
CA PRO A 342 3.89 12.75 -25.15
C PRO A 342 3.52 11.28 -25.29
N THR A 343 4.17 10.60 -26.23
CA THR A 343 3.93 9.16 -26.53
C THR A 343 5.24 8.36 -26.58
N ASP A 344 6.33 8.91 -26.06
CA ASP A 344 7.66 8.31 -26.14
C ASP A 344 7.82 7.12 -25.17
N ARG A 345 7.06 7.11 -24.11
CA ARG A 345 7.13 6.05 -23.07
C ARG A 345 5.78 5.36 -22.90
N PRO A 346 5.76 4.04 -22.59
CA PRO A 346 4.52 3.28 -22.39
C PRO A 346 3.51 3.93 -21.44
N VAL A 347 4.00 4.58 -20.38
CA VAL A 347 3.13 5.29 -19.43
C VAL A 347 2.41 6.49 -20.06
N GLU A 348 3.04 7.13 -21.01
CA GLU A 348 2.53 8.34 -21.69
C GLU A 348 1.49 7.99 -22.73
N VAL A 349 1.70 6.92 -23.48
CA VAL A 349 0.69 6.35 -24.41
C VAL A 349 -0.58 6.02 -23.65
N ARG A 350 -0.47 5.35 -22.49
CA ARG A 350 -1.61 5.07 -21.62
C ARG A 350 -2.29 6.37 -21.14
N ASP A 351 -1.49 7.32 -20.63
CA ASP A 351 -2.00 8.56 -20.04
C ASP A 351 -2.73 9.40 -21.10
N LYS A 352 -2.26 9.41 -22.36
CA LYS A 352 -2.93 10.06 -23.49
C LYS A 352 -4.30 9.46 -23.78
N ALA A 353 -4.41 8.13 -23.83
CA ALA A 353 -5.70 7.47 -24.03
C ALA A 353 -6.70 7.81 -22.91
N ILE A 354 -6.24 7.87 -21.66
CA ILE A 354 -7.05 8.28 -20.51
C ILE A 354 -7.52 9.75 -20.64
N ILE A 355 -6.63 10.67 -21.01
CA ILE A 355 -6.96 12.08 -21.20
C ILE A 355 -7.99 12.26 -22.32
N LEU A 356 -7.86 11.54 -23.43
CA LEU A 356 -8.83 11.56 -24.53
C LEU A 356 -10.22 11.05 -24.10
N LEU A 357 -10.29 9.95 -23.33
CA LEU A 357 -11.56 9.46 -22.76
C LEU A 357 -12.22 10.50 -21.86
N LEU A 358 -11.44 11.19 -21.03
CA LEU A 358 -11.95 12.28 -20.19
C LEU A 358 -12.44 13.45 -21.03
N ALA A 359 -11.68 13.86 -22.05
CA ALA A 359 -11.95 15.05 -22.83
C ALA A 359 -13.10 14.87 -23.83
N ARG A 360 -13.13 13.78 -24.58
CA ARG A 360 -14.11 13.54 -25.66
C ARG A 360 -15.44 13.00 -25.13
N LEU A 361 -15.39 12.10 -24.14
CA LEU A 361 -16.58 11.43 -23.62
C LEU A 361 -17.04 11.94 -22.25
N GLY A 362 -16.27 12.80 -21.62
CA GLY A 362 -16.58 13.33 -20.28
C GLY A 362 -16.75 12.24 -19.22
N LEU A 363 -16.05 11.11 -19.35
CA LEU A 363 -16.17 9.99 -18.42
C LEU A 363 -15.73 10.37 -17.00
N ARG A 364 -16.33 9.73 -16.01
CA ARG A 364 -15.82 9.86 -14.64
C ARG A 364 -14.53 9.07 -14.48
N ALA A 365 -13.61 9.54 -13.65
CA ALA A 365 -12.37 8.79 -13.36
C ALA A 365 -12.63 7.37 -12.83
N GLY A 366 -13.74 7.18 -12.10
CA GLY A 366 -14.15 5.84 -11.67
C GLY A 366 -14.55 4.94 -12.82
N ASP A 367 -15.23 5.47 -13.83
CA ASP A 367 -15.65 4.70 -15.00
C ASP A 367 -14.42 4.22 -15.80
N ILE A 368 -13.40 5.08 -15.95
CA ILE A 368 -12.14 4.73 -16.64
C ILE A 368 -11.31 3.72 -15.82
N ARG A 369 -11.29 3.88 -14.48
CA ARG A 369 -10.60 2.93 -13.60
C ARG A 369 -11.15 1.51 -13.74
N ASP A 370 -12.47 1.39 -13.77
CA ASP A 370 -13.18 0.11 -13.72
C ASP A 370 -13.48 -0.46 -15.11
N MET A 371 -12.97 0.19 -16.18
CA MET A 371 -13.15 -0.24 -17.56
C MET A 371 -12.34 -1.49 -17.88
N HIS A 372 -12.95 -2.46 -18.51
CA HIS A 372 -12.33 -3.72 -18.94
C HIS A 372 -12.04 -3.71 -20.45
N LEU A 373 -11.20 -4.63 -20.90
CA LEU A 373 -10.91 -4.82 -22.33
C LEU A 373 -12.17 -5.17 -23.13
N ASP A 374 -13.06 -5.97 -22.55
CA ASP A 374 -14.30 -6.43 -23.19
C ASP A 374 -15.42 -5.38 -23.20
N ASP A 375 -15.22 -4.25 -22.54
CA ASP A 375 -16.20 -3.14 -22.57
C ASP A 375 -16.16 -2.37 -23.91
N ILE A 376 -15.21 -2.66 -24.81
CA ILE A 376 -15.07 -2.01 -26.12
C ILE A 376 -15.52 -2.97 -27.22
N ASP A 377 -16.57 -2.59 -27.92
CA ASP A 377 -17.03 -3.26 -29.13
C ASP A 377 -16.38 -2.59 -30.36
N TRP A 378 -15.24 -3.10 -30.77
CA TRP A 378 -14.46 -2.60 -31.90
C TRP A 378 -15.21 -2.69 -33.24
N ARG A 379 -16.09 -3.69 -33.39
CA ARG A 379 -16.82 -3.92 -34.64
C ARG A 379 -17.89 -2.84 -34.83
N SER A 380 -18.59 -2.48 -33.77
CA SER A 380 -19.66 -1.48 -33.84
C SER A 380 -19.20 -0.06 -33.45
N GLY A 381 -17.94 0.10 -33.05
CA GLY A 381 -17.40 1.40 -32.63
C GLY A 381 -18.09 1.96 -31.37
N HIS A 382 -18.34 1.11 -30.37
CA HIS A 382 -18.99 1.52 -29.14
C HIS A 382 -18.21 1.12 -27.90
N LEU A 383 -18.38 1.92 -26.85
CA LEU A 383 -17.85 1.69 -25.51
C LEU A 383 -18.99 1.49 -24.53
N THR A 384 -18.96 0.41 -23.75
CA THR A 384 -19.91 0.15 -22.66
C THR A 384 -19.35 0.66 -21.34
N VAL A 385 -20.11 1.47 -20.62
CA VAL A 385 -19.70 2.05 -19.35
C VAL A 385 -20.69 1.66 -18.25
N LYS A 386 -20.20 1.01 -17.21
CA LYS A 386 -20.99 0.57 -16.04
C LYS A 386 -21.10 1.75 -15.05
N GLY A 387 -22.21 2.47 -15.05
CA GLY A 387 -22.46 3.60 -14.13
C GLY A 387 -22.72 3.17 -12.69
N LYS A 388 -22.75 4.12 -11.73
CA LYS A 388 -23.07 3.88 -10.30
C LYS A 388 -24.41 3.14 -10.08
N ALA A 389 -25.37 3.30 -10.98
CA ALA A 389 -26.69 2.65 -10.92
C ALA A 389 -26.70 1.21 -11.49
N ARG A 390 -25.54 0.64 -11.81
CA ARG A 390 -25.37 -0.71 -12.40
C ARG A 390 -26.06 -0.93 -13.75
N ARG A 391 -26.61 0.09 -14.37
CA ARG A 391 -27.08 0.00 -15.76
C ARG A 391 -25.91 0.32 -16.68
N PRO A 392 -25.59 -0.55 -17.63
CA PRO A 392 -24.57 -0.26 -18.64
C PRO A 392 -25.11 0.78 -19.61
N ASP A 393 -24.33 1.82 -19.85
CA ASP A 393 -24.59 2.81 -20.89
C ASP A 393 -23.68 2.54 -22.07
N ARG A 394 -24.21 2.60 -23.28
CA ARG A 394 -23.45 2.40 -24.52
C ARG A 394 -23.18 3.76 -25.16
N LEU A 395 -21.91 4.08 -25.38
CA LEU A 395 -21.46 5.35 -25.96
C LEU A 395 -20.76 5.10 -27.29
N PRO A 396 -20.92 5.98 -28.30
CA PRO A 396 -20.08 5.90 -29.49
C PRO A 396 -18.61 6.15 -29.12
N LEU A 397 -17.71 5.44 -29.73
CA LEU A 397 -16.26 5.58 -29.55
C LEU A 397 -15.70 6.50 -30.64
N PRO A 398 -15.30 7.74 -30.31
CA PRO A 398 -14.67 8.63 -31.28
C PRO A 398 -13.36 8.01 -31.83
N GLN A 399 -13.05 8.31 -33.09
CA GLN A 399 -11.91 7.71 -33.77
C GLN A 399 -10.59 7.97 -33.05
N ASP A 400 -10.33 9.22 -32.64
CA ASP A 400 -9.10 9.60 -31.94
C ASP A 400 -8.94 8.90 -30.57
N VAL A 401 -10.05 8.61 -29.90
CA VAL A 401 -10.07 7.83 -28.64
C VAL A 401 -9.78 6.36 -28.93
N GLY A 402 -10.43 5.80 -29.98
CA GLY A 402 -10.24 4.42 -30.40
C GLY A 402 -8.78 4.15 -30.80
N ASP A 403 -8.21 5.01 -31.61
CA ASP A 403 -6.83 4.91 -32.07
C ASP A 403 -5.84 4.95 -30.88
N ALA A 404 -6.04 5.86 -29.93
CA ALA A 404 -5.18 5.97 -28.77
C ALA A 404 -5.30 4.74 -27.84
N ILE A 405 -6.48 4.14 -27.72
CA ILE A 405 -6.66 2.91 -26.95
C ILE A 405 -5.99 1.73 -27.65
N LEU A 406 -6.15 1.62 -28.97
CA LEU A 406 -5.49 0.57 -29.78
C LEU A 406 -3.97 0.68 -29.69
N ASP A 407 -3.43 1.90 -29.83
CA ASP A 407 -2.00 2.15 -29.66
C ASP A 407 -1.52 1.71 -28.28
N TYR A 408 -2.25 2.08 -27.22
CA TYR A 408 -1.92 1.62 -25.88
C TYR A 408 -1.93 0.10 -25.74
N ILE A 409 -2.98 -0.58 -26.26
CA ILE A 409 -3.09 -2.04 -26.14
C ILE A 409 -1.96 -2.73 -26.92
N ALA A 410 -1.65 -2.24 -28.11
CA ALA A 410 -0.70 -2.87 -29.00
C ALA A 410 0.76 -2.64 -28.58
N THR A 411 1.09 -1.43 -28.11
CA THR A 411 2.49 -1.01 -27.93
C THR A 411 2.92 -0.83 -26.49
N ALA A 412 1.99 -0.47 -25.60
CA ALA A 412 2.34 0.05 -24.29
C ALA A 412 1.71 -0.67 -23.08
N ARG A 413 0.64 -1.45 -23.30
CA ARG A 413 -0.01 -2.18 -22.23
C ARG A 413 0.85 -3.37 -21.79
N PRO A 414 1.25 -3.44 -20.51
CA PRO A 414 1.99 -4.58 -19.99
C PRO A 414 1.21 -5.89 -20.17
N LYS A 415 1.92 -6.98 -20.45
CA LYS A 415 1.32 -8.33 -20.44
C LYS A 415 0.94 -8.68 -19.00
N THR A 416 -0.35 -8.84 -18.73
CA THR A 416 -0.90 -9.15 -17.42
C THR A 416 -2.23 -9.90 -17.57
N ALA A 417 -2.56 -10.72 -16.58
CA ALA A 417 -3.87 -11.38 -16.51
C ALA A 417 -4.99 -10.43 -15.98
N ASP A 418 -4.66 -9.21 -15.58
CA ASP A 418 -5.65 -8.22 -15.14
C ASP A 418 -6.56 -7.81 -16.32
N PRO A 419 -7.88 -8.01 -16.23
CA PRO A 419 -8.81 -7.74 -17.33
C PRO A 419 -9.08 -6.25 -17.55
N HIS A 420 -8.65 -5.37 -16.63
CA HIS A 420 -8.88 -3.93 -16.79
C HIS A 420 -8.14 -3.39 -18.00
N LEU A 421 -8.79 -2.49 -18.72
CA LEU A 421 -8.19 -1.82 -19.88
C LEU A 421 -6.91 -1.09 -19.47
N PHE A 422 -6.98 -0.27 -18.44
CA PHE A 422 -5.84 0.51 -17.96
C PHE A 422 -5.24 -0.08 -16.70
N VAL A 423 -3.97 -0.38 -16.79
CA VAL A 423 -3.18 -0.91 -15.67
C VAL A 423 -1.99 0.01 -15.37
N ARG A 424 -1.41 -0.16 -14.19
CA ARG A 424 -0.19 0.56 -13.82
C ARG A 424 0.96 0.18 -14.75
N ALA A 425 1.77 1.16 -15.12
CA ALA A 425 2.96 0.93 -15.94
C ALA A 425 4.14 0.33 -15.15
N GLN A 426 4.01 0.23 -13.84
CA GLN A 426 5.01 -0.39 -12.95
C GLN A 426 4.44 -1.66 -12.33
N ALA A 427 5.26 -2.67 -12.28
CA ALA A 427 4.90 -3.93 -11.65
C ALA A 427 4.61 -3.77 -10.13
N PRO A 428 3.73 -4.58 -9.58
CA PRO A 428 2.86 -5.52 -10.27
C PRO A 428 1.83 -4.77 -11.15
N PHE A 429 1.72 -5.16 -12.41
CA PHE A 429 0.87 -4.52 -13.42
C PHE A 429 -0.61 -4.75 -13.13
N ARG A 430 -1.13 -4.03 -12.13
CA ARG A 430 -2.52 -4.12 -11.65
C ARG A 430 -3.30 -2.89 -12.06
N SER A 431 -4.61 -3.02 -12.05
CA SER A 431 -5.54 -1.91 -12.18
C SER A 431 -5.27 -0.78 -11.16
N PHE A 432 -5.76 0.40 -11.43
CA PHE A 432 -5.69 1.52 -10.51
C PHE A 432 -6.47 1.25 -9.23
N ARG A 433 -5.89 1.56 -8.08
CA ARG A 433 -6.54 1.36 -6.78
C ARG A 433 -7.64 2.37 -6.50
N SER A 434 -7.52 3.58 -7.04
CA SER A 434 -8.47 4.66 -6.81
C SER A 434 -8.52 5.64 -7.98
N SER A 435 -9.62 6.38 -8.08
CA SER A 435 -9.78 7.47 -9.05
C SER A 435 -8.76 8.61 -8.86
N ALA A 436 -8.10 8.70 -7.70
CA ALA A 436 -7.05 9.68 -7.44
C ALA A 436 -5.82 9.46 -8.32
N GLU A 437 -5.55 8.22 -8.74
CA GLU A 437 -4.43 7.94 -9.66
C GLU A 437 -4.66 8.57 -11.04
N ILE A 438 -5.91 8.56 -11.52
CA ILE A 438 -6.30 9.26 -12.77
C ILE A 438 -6.24 10.78 -12.59
N ALA A 439 -6.67 11.30 -11.45
CA ALA A 439 -6.50 12.73 -11.15
C ALA A 439 -5.02 13.13 -11.13
N GLY A 440 -4.14 12.26 -10.63
CA GLY A 440 -2.69 12.44 -10.70
C GLY A 440 -2.12 12.45 -12.13
N ILE A 441 -2.74 11.69 -13.07
CA ILE A 441 -2.39 11.76 -14.50
C ILE A 441 -2.72 13.15 -15.04
N VAL A 442 -3.92 13.65 -14.79
CA VAL A 442 -4.35 14.99 -15.21
C VAL A 442 -3.41 16.06 -14.66
N ALA A 443 -3.07 16.01 -13.37
CA ALA A 443 -2.17 16.98 -12.75
C ALA A 443 -0.79 17.00 -13.43
N ARG A 444 -0.20 15.83 -13.69
CA ARG A 444 1.10 15.74 -14.39
C ARG A 444 1.04 16.22 -15.84
N THR A 445 -0.10 16.03 -16.51
CA THR A 445 -0.29 16.53 -17.87
C THR A 445 -0.37 18.06 -17.90
N HIS A 446 -1.08 18.66 -16.94
CA HIS A 446 -1.13 20.12 -16.79
C HIS A 446 0.26 20.71 -16.51
N GLU A 447 1.01 20.10 -15.58
CA GLU A 447 2.36 20.53 -15.25
C GLU A 447 3.30 20.50 -16.48
N ARG A 448 3.26 19.41 -17.26
CA ARG A 448 4.05 19.27 -18.49
C ARG A 448 3.65 20.27 -19.57
N GLY A 449 2.35 20.56 -19.70
CA GLY A 449 1.84 21.51 -20.69
C GLY A 449 1.99 22.97 -20.27
N GLY A 450 2.53 23.28 -19.10
CA GLY A 450 2.59 24.64 -18.57
C GLY A 450 1.21 25.26 -18.39
N ILE A 451 0.18 24.46 -18.05
CA ILE A 451 -1.21 24.90 -17.99
C ILE A 451 -1.51 25.37 -16.57
N GLU A 452 -1.41 26.66 -16.38
CA GLU A 452 -1.66 27.31 -15.09
C GLU A 452 -3.11 27.78 -14.93
N GLY A 453 -3.57 27.92 -13.67
CA GLY A 453 -4.90 28.44 -13.35
C GLY A 453 -6.06 27.48 -13.64
N VAL A 454 -5.80 26.30 -14.22
CA VAL A 454 -6.80 25.26 -14.51
C VAL A 454 -6.85 24.24 -13.39
N PRO A 455 -8.05 23.86 -12.87
CA PRO A 455 -8.16 22.81 -11.88
C PRO A 455 -7.62 21.46 -12.38
N THR A 456 -6.81 20.80 -11.59
CA THR A 456 -6.12 19.55 -11.96
C THR A 456 -6.96 18.28 -11.74
N GLY A 457 -8.23 18.41 -11.39
CA GLY A 457 -9.12 17.26 -11.20
C GLY A 457 -9.74 16.77 -12.52
N SER A 458 -9.99 15.47 -12.65
CA SER A 458 -10.60 14.87 -13.86
C SER A 458 -11.98 15.43 -14.20
N HIS A 459 -12.71 15.97 -13.22
CA HIS A 459 -14.03 16.58 -13.43
C HIS A 459 -14.02 17.84 -14.31
N ILE A 460 -12.86 18.49 -14.46
CA ILE A 460 -12.76 19.68 -15.32
C ILE A 460 -13.14 19.36 -16.77
N PHE A 461 -12.72 18.23 -17.30
CA PHE A 461 -13.04 17.78 -18.65
C PHE A 461 -14.55 17.61 -18.84
N ARG A 462 -15.20 16.97 -17.87
CA ARG A 462 -16.64 16.72 -17.89
C ARG A 462 -17.44 18.02 -17.81
N HIS A 463 -17.03 18.97 -16.95
CA HIS A 463 -17.65 20.28 -16.87
C HIS A 463 -17.42 21.09 -18.13
N SER A 464 -16.24 21.01 -18.72
CA SER A 464 -15.92 21.69 -19.98
C SER A 464 -16.73 21.13 -21.14
N LEU A 465 -16.82 19.80 -21.27
CA LEU A 465 -17.66 19.16 -22.29
C LEU A 465 -19.12 19.61 -22.17
N ALA A 466 -19.69 19.58 -20.97
CA ALA A 466 -21.06 20.03 -20.75
C ALA A 466 -21.28 21.48 -21.16
N THR A 467 -20.41 22.37 -20.72
CA THR A 467 -20.48 23.81 -21.01
C THR A 467 -20.30 24.09 -22.51
N ASN A 468 -19.35 23.40 -23.15
CA ASN A 468 -19.10 23.58 -24.58
C ASN A 468 -20.25 23.06 -25.45
N LEU A 469 -20.89 21.95 -25.07
CA LEU A 469 -22.08 21.44 -25.76
C LEU A 469 -23.26 22.43 -25.64
N LEU A 470 -23.52 23.03 -24.47
CA LEU A 470 -24.53 24.04 -24.29
C LEU A 470 -24.24 25.29 -25.13
N ARG A 471 -23.01 25.77 -25.15
CA ARG A 471 -22.60 26.90 -25.99
C ARG A 471 -22.73 26.63 -27.48
N ALA A 472 -22.60 25.34 -27.88
CA ALA A 472 -22.87 24.89 -29.23
C ALA A 472 -24.37 24.70 -29.55
N GLY A 473 -25.27 25.03 -28.59
CA GLY A 473 -26.72 24.98 -28.79
C GLY A 473 -27.39 23.66 -28.37
N ALA A 474 -26.66 22.72 -27.76
CA ALA A 474 -27.28 21.49 -27.26
C ALA A 474 -28.19 21.80 -26.05
N GLY A 475 -29.39 21.19 -25.99
CA GLY A 475 -30.25 21.31 -24.83
C GLY A 475 -29.71 20.63 -23.58
N LEU A 476 -30.13 21.10 -22.40
CA LEU A 476 -29.75 20.54 -21.11
C LEU A 476 -30.04 19.04 -20.97
N GLU A 477 -31.14 18.56 -21.53
CA GLU A 477 -31.52 17.16 -21.52
C GLU A 477 -30.52 16.30 -22.32
N SER A 478 -30.18 16.78 -23.53
CA SER A 478 -29.15 16.12 -24.37
C SER A 478 -27.78 16.03 -23.66
N VAL A 479 -27.37 17.14 -23.01
CA VAL A 479 -26.14 17.17 -22.20
C VAL A 479 -26.25 16.22 -21.04
N GLY A 480 -27.40 16.14 -20.34
CA GLY A 480 -27.64 15.18 -19.27
C GLY A 480 -27.49 13.73 -19.73
N THR A 481 -28.04 13.41 -20.90
CA THR A 481 -27.95 12.07 -21.53
C THR A 481 -26.52 11.72 -21.90
N ILE A 482 -25.81 12.61 -22.60
CA ILE A 482 -24.40 12.40 -22.98
C ILE A 482 -23.51 12.18 -21.74
N LEU A 483 -23.75 12.96 -20.71
CA LEU A 483 -23.01 12.83 -19.45
C LEU A 483 -23.54 11.71 -18.55
N ARG A 484 -24.59 11.01 -18.92
CA ARG A 484 -25.19 9.92 -18.13
C ARG A 484 -25.51 10.36 -16.69
N HIS A 485 -26.27 11.49 -16.58
CA HIS A 485 -26.76 11.95 -15.30
C HIS A 485 -28.02 11.17 -14.92
N SER A 486 -28.02 10.60 -13.71
CA SER A 486 -29.18 9.87 -13.16
C SER A 486 -30.33 10.78 -12.75
N SER A 487 -30.09 12.09 -12.64
CA SER A 487 -31.09 13.09 -12.24
C SER A 487 -30.86 14.38 -13.02
N PRO A 488 -31.96 14.99 -13.57
CA PRO A 488 -31.91 16.28 -14.25
C PRO A 488 -31.31 17.39 -13.41
N GLU A 489 -31.49 17.32 -12.07
CA GLU A 489 -30.92 18.30 -11.15
C GLU A 489 -29.39 18.30 -11.16
N THR A 490 -28.73 17.18 -11.54
CA THR A 490 -27.29 17.16 -11.70
C THR A 490 -26.84 17.97 -12.90
N THR A 491 -27.69 18.05 -13.94
CA THR A 491 -27.42 18.83 -15.15
C THR A 491 -27.83 20.32 -14.97
N ALA A 492 -28.77 20.62 -14.07
CA ALA A 492 -29.21 21.97 -13.78
C ALA A 492 -28.10 22.96 -13.36
N ILE A 493 -26.96 22.44 -12.85
CA ILE A 493 -25.80 23.29 -12.55
C ILE A 493 -25.25 24.02 -13.77
N TYR A 494 -25.46 23.48 -14.98
CA TYR A 494 -24.98 24.05 -16.23
C TYR A 494 -25.94 25.07 -16.82
N ALA A 495 -27.20 25.14 -16.39
CA ALA A 495 -28.16 26.14 -16.86
C ALA A 495 -27.65 27.57 -16.68
N LYS A 496 -26.80 27.81 -15.69
CA LYS A 496 -26.21 29.13 -15.42
C LYS A 496 -25.19 29.60 -16.45
N VAL A 497 -24.65 28.72 -17.27
CA VAL A 497 -23.69 29.04 -18.32
C VAL A 497 -24.31 28.96 -19.71
N ASP A 498 -25.63 28.69 -19.78
CA ASP A 498 -26.42 28.73 -20.99
C ASP A 498 -26.89 30.17 -21.25
N LEU A 499 -25.96 31.02 -21.65
CA LEU A 499 -26.24 32.44 -21.92
C LEU A 499 -27.33 32.66 -22.98
N PRO A 500 -27.38 31.90 -24.10
CA PRO A 500 -28.44 32.06 -25.09
C PRO A 500 -29.84 31.83 -24.51
N MET A 501 -29.97 30.83 -23.63
CA MET A 501 -31.26 30.55 -22.99
C MET A 501 -31.57 31.58 -21.91
N LEU A 502 -30.57 32.00 -21.12
CA LEU A 502 -30.75 33.02 -20.09
C LEU A 502 -31.18 34.37 -20.71
N MET A 503 -30.61 34.74 -21.85
CA MET A 503 -31.02 35.98 -22.56
C MET A 503 -32.45 35.94 -23.05
N LYS A 504 -32.99 34.78 -23.41
CA LYS A 504 -34.40 34.63 -23.84
C LYS A 504 -35.42 34.86 -22.71
N ILE A 505 -35.03 34.61 -21.47
CA ILE A 505 -35.89 34.75 -20.30
C ILE A 505 -35.56 35.98 -19.45
N ALA A 506 -34.46 36.67 -19.76
CA ALA A 506 -34.07 37.89 -19.09
C ALA A 506 -35.09 38.99 -19.42
N GLN A 507 -35.63 39.62 -18.38
CA GLN A 507 -36.48 40.79 -18.57
C GLN A 507 -35.60 42.02 -18.82
N PRO A 508 -36.07 42.98 -19.62
CA PRO A 508 -35.35 44.23 -19.81
C PRO A 508 -35.12 44.95 -18.48
N TRP A 509 -33.98 45.60 -18.35
CA TRP A 509 -33.66 46.34 -17.13
C TRP A 509 -34.67 47.49 -16.94
N PRO A 510 -35.20 47.71 -15.72
CA PRO A 510 -36.14 48.81 -15.48
C PRO A 510 -35.53 50.16 -15.88
N GLY A 511 -36.09 50.81 -16.85
CA GLY A 511 -35.61 52.10 -17.38
C GLY A 511 -34.87 52.07 -18.71
N GLU A 512 -34.62 50.88 -19.30
CA GLU A 512 -34.17 50.79 -20.69
C GLU A 512 -35.38 50.73 -21.65
N PRO A 513 -35.39 51.49 -22.75
CA PRO A 513 -36.42 51.32 -23.74
C PRO A 513 -36.38 49.95 -24.35
N SER A 514 -37.50 49.25 -24.39
CA SER A 514 -37.66 47.99 -25.10
C SER A 514 -37.27 48.17 -26.57
N CYS A 515 -36.21 47.52 -27.01
CA CYS A 515 -35.86 47.40 -28.41
C CYS A 515 -36.87 46.54 -29.14
#